data_f095bfa9d3a776daa0c3ec0c6b7dbe3b
#
_entry.id   f095bfa9d3a776daa0c3ec0c6b7dbe3b
#
_cell.length_a   1.000
_cell.length_b   1.000
_cell.length_c   1.000
_cell.angle_alpha   90.00
_cell.angle_beta   90.00
_cell.angle_gamma   90.00
#
_symmetry.space_group_name_H-M   'P 1'
#
loop_
_entity.id
_entity.type
_entity.pdbx_description
1 polymer ?
#
loop_
_entity_poly.entity_id
_entity_poly.type
_entity_poly.pdbx_seq_one_letter_code
_entity_poly.pdbx_strand_id
1 'polypeptide(L)'
;MNKILYNLKESGIFQFIVISIIILNAITIGVNTYDLSKFTTQAINYLDYSITVFFVIEILIRFIGEPKKLNFFKSGWNIFDTLIVLISLIPIPNNSSFLLLRLLRVFRVLRIISVIPELKKIIEALLSSVKRVFYVGLLLFIILYIYATIGSILFSTNIPERWGDVGVAMITLFQVLTLSSWEQVMLPLQDVYWWAWIYFFSFIIICGITMLNLLI
;
A
#
# COMPACT_ATOMS: atom_id res chain seq x y z
N MET A 1 -35.38 0.09 -17.82
CA MET A 1 -33.93 0.21 -18.02
C MET A 1 -33.14 -0.15 -16.76
N ASN A 2 -33.44 0.40 -15.59
CA ASN A 2 -32.68 0.11 -14.35
C ASN A 2 -32.69 -1.37 -13.92
N LYS A 3 -33.79 -2.12 -14.14
CA LYS A 3 -33.90 -3.53 -13.73
C LYS A 3 -33.00 -4.46 -14.57
N ILE A 4 -32.83 -4.15 -15.86
CA ILE A 4 -31.95 -4.93 -16.75
C ILE A 4 -30.48 -4.70 -16.34
N LEU A 5 -30.08 -3.46 -16.09
CA LEU A 5 -28.72 -3.13 -15.68
C LEU A 5 -28.41 -3.67 -14.25
N TYR A 6 -29.42 -3.69 -13.38
CA TYR A 6 -29.29 -4.32 -12.06
C TYR A 6 -29.02 -5.83 -12.19
N ASN A 7 -29.80 -6.54 -13.01
CA ASN A 7 -29.62 -7.96 -13.25
C ASN A 7 -28.28 -8.27 -13.95
N LEU A 8 -27.83 -7.36 -14.83
CA LEU A 8 -26.53 -7.49 -15.50
C LEU A 8 -25.37 -7.43 -14.50
N LYS A 9 -25.37 -6.45 -13.57
CA LYS A 9 -24.28 -6.31 -12.58
C LYS A 9 -24.20 -7.49 -11.62
N GLU A 10 -25.32 -8.16 -11.33
CA GLU A 10 -25.40 -9.34 -10.45
C GLU A 10 -25.12 -10.64 -11.21
N SER A 11 -25.02 -10.59 -12.55
CA SER A 11 -24.75 -11.77 -13.37
C SER A 11 -23.34 -12.30 -13.15
N GLY A 12 -23.21 -13.60 -12.89
CA GLY A 12 -21.91 -14.28 -12.77
C GLY A 12 -21.06 -14.15 -14.04
N ILE A 13 -21.69 -14.14 -15.23
CA ILE A 13 -20.99 -13.94 -16.50
C ILE A 13 -20.35 -12.56 -16.56
N PHE A 14 -21.07 -11.52 -16.15
CA PHE A 14 -20.55 -10.16 -16.12
C PHE A 14 -19.37 -10.03 -15.15
N GLN A 15 -19.49 -10.60 -13.96
CA GLN A 15 -18.39 -10.63 -12.99
C GLN A 15 -17.18 -11.39 -13.53
N PHE A 16 -17.39 -12.52 -14.19
CA PHE A 16 -16.31 -13.28 -14.84
C PHE A 16 -15.57 -12.47 -15.90
N ILE A 17 -16.31 -11.75 -16.76
CA ILE A 17 -15.73 -10.86 -17.78
C ILE A 17 -14.89 -9.76 -17.12
N VAL A 18 -15.41 -9.12 -16.07
CA VAL A 18 -14.69 -8.07 -15.35
C VAL A 18 -13.38 -8.61 -14.76
N ILE A 19 -13.41 -9.78 -14.10
CA ILE A 19 -12.22 -10.44 -13.56
C ILE A 19 -11.21 -10.74 -14.67
N SER A 20 -11.66 -11.31 -15.77
CA SER A 20 -10.79 -11.65 -16.91
C SER A 20 -10.09 -10.41 -17.47
N ILE A 21 -10.79 -9.29 -17.57
CA ILE A 21 -10.21 -8.02 -18.04
C ILE A 21 -9.24 -7.43 -17.00
N ILE A 22 -9.49 -7.57 -15.70
CA ILE A 22 -8.54 -7.16 -14.67
C ILE A 22 -7.25 -7.98 -14.76
N ILE A 23 -7.35 -9.29 -14.94
CA ILE A 23 -6.20 -10.18 -15.13
C ILE A 23 -5.42 -9.81 -16.40
N LEU A 24 -6.12 -9.59 -17.51
CA LEU A 24 -5.50 -9.14 -18.75
C LEU A 24 -4.75 -7.81 -18.57
N ASN A 25 -5.35 -6.86 -17.85
CA ASN A 25 -4.71 -5.60 -17.50
C ASN A 25 -3.45 -5.79 -16.65
N ALA A 26 -3.48 -6.70 -15.67
CA ALA A 26 -2.30 -7.01 -14.85
C ALA A 26 -1.16 -7.57 -15.71
N ILE A 27 -1.48 -8.47 -16.66
CA ILE A 27 -0.50 -9.03 -17.60
C ILE A 27 0.08 -7.93 -18.50
N THR A 28 -0.75 -7.04 -19.06
CA THR A 28 -0.28 -5.94 -19.91
C THR A 28 0.63 -4.97 -19.17
N ILE A 29 0.33 -4.65 -17.91
CA ILE A 29 1.20 -3.83 -17.06
C ILE A 29 2.55 -4.52 -16.83
N GLY A 30 2.52 -5.83 -16.55
CA GLY A 30 3.75 -6.62 -16.37
C GLY A 30 4.59 -6.66 -17.65
N VAL A 31 3.98 -6.92 -18.80
CA VAL A 31 4.67 -6.95 -20.11
C VAL A 31 5.29 -5.59 -20.45
N ASN A 32 4.68 -4.48 -20.07
CA ASN A 32 5.22 -3.13 -20.27
C ASN A 32 6.52 -2.82 -19.50
N THR A 33 6.94 -3.70 -18.58
CA THR A 33 8.22 -3.55 -17.87
C THR A 33 9.42 -4.04 -18.67
N TYR A 34 9.18 -4.77 -19.76
CA TYR A 34 10.23 -5.28 -20.65
C TYR A 34 10.51 -4.32 -21.80
N ASP A 35 11.72 -4.41 -22.36
CA ASP A 35 12.07 -3.68 -23.58
C ASP A 35 11.35 -4.30 -24.78
N LEU A 36 10.35 -3.61 -25.28
CA LEU A 36 9.47 -4.09 -26.33
C LEU A 36 9.73 -3.40 -27.67
N SER A 37 9.40 -4.08 -28.75
CA SER A 37 9.39 -3.46 -30.08
C SER A 37 8.38 -2.31 -30.14
N LYS A 38 8.61 -1.32 -31.01
CA LYS A 38 7.68 -0.19 -31.19
C LYS A 38 6.27 -0.64 -31.54
N PHE A 39 6.14 -1.70 -32.33
CA PHE A 39 4.84 -2.26 -32.70
C PHE A 39 4.11 -2.85 -31.49
N THR A 40 4.81 -3.63 -30.68
CA THR A 40 4.24 -4.23 -29.45
C THR A 40 3.81 -3.16 -28.45
N THR A 41 4.63 -2.14 -28.26
CA THR A 41 4.31 -1.00 -27.37
C THR A 41 3.04 -0.26 -27.82
N GLN A 42 2.88 -0.04 -29.14
CA GLN A 42 1.66 0.57 -29.65
C GLN A 42 0.42 -0.33 -29.43
N ALA A 43 0.54 -1.62 -29.70
CA ALA A 43 -0.56 -2.57 -29.46
C ALA A 43 -0.99 -2.58 -28.00
N ILE A 44 -0.03 -2.59 -27.05
CA ILE A 44 -0.31 -2.55 -25.61
C ILE A 44 -0.97 -1.23 -25.21
N ASN A 45 -0.56 -0.10 -25.77
CA ASN A 45 -1.19 1.19 -25.50
C ASN A 45 -2.66 1.23 -25.95
N TYR A 46 -2.97 0.68 -27.12
CA TYR A 46 -4.37 0.56 -27.58
C TYR A 46 -5.19 -0.37 -26.68
N LEU A 47 -4.60 -1.47 -26.25
CA LEU A 47 -5.24 -2.41 -25.33
C LEU A 47 -5.52 -1.73 -23.96
N ASP A 48 -4.56 -1.01 -23.39
CA ASP A 48 -4.71 -0.27 -22.13
C ASP A 48 -5.82 0.79 -22.22
N TYR A 49 -5.89 1.49 -23.33
CA TYR A 49 -6.98 2.43 -23.59
C TYR A 49 -8.35 1.73 -23.66
N SER A 50 -8.45 0.62 -24.37
CA SER A 50 -9.68 -0.17 -24.49
C SER A 50 -10.14 -0.70 -23.13
N ILE A 51 -9.21 -1.19 -22.31
CA ILE A 51 -9.47 -1.64 -20.94
C ILE A 51 -9.97 -0.48 -20.07
N THR A 52 -9.39 0.71 -20.23
CA THR A 52 -9.83 1.90 -19.48
C THR A 52 -11.27 2.27 -19.83
N VAL A 53 -11.60 2.29 -21.12
CA VAL A 53 -12.97 2.57 -21.58
C VAL A 53 -13.95 1.50 -21.06
N PHE A 54 -13.56 0.24 -21.08
CA PHE A 54 -14.38 -0.84 -20.51
C PHE A 54 -14.68 -0.60 -19.04
N PHE A 55 -13.69 -0.22 -18.22
CA PHE A 55 -13.90 0.04 -16.80
C PHE A 55 -14.76 1.27 -16.54
N VAL A 56 -14.69 2.30 -17.37
CA VAL A 56 -15.63 3.44 -17.30
C VAL A 56 -17.05 2.97 -17.54
N ILE A 57 -17.28 2.19 -18.60
CA ILE A 57 -18.61 1.65 -18.92
C ILE A 57 -19.12 0.75 -17.78
N GLU A 58 -18.28 -0.10 -17.24
CA GLU A 58 -18.61 -1.00 -16.13
C GLU A 58 -19.06 -0.24 -14.89
N ILE A 59 -18.36 0.83 -14.49
CA ILE A 59 -18.76 1.68 -13.35
C ILE A 59 -20.08 2.39 -13.66
N LEU A 60 -20.27 2.89 -14.89
CA LEU A 60 -21.52 3.50 -15.29
C LEU A 60 -22.69 2.51 -15.21
N ILE A 61 -22.51 1.26 -15.64
CA ILE A 61 -23.52 0.19 -15.53
C ILE A 61 -23.86 -0.04 -14.05
N ARG A 62 -22.87 -0.14 -13.15
CA ARG A 62 -23.09 -0.32 -11.72
C ARG A 62 -23.83 0.89 -11.12
N PHE A 63 -23.42 2.11 -11.47
CA PHE A 63 -24.03 3.33 -10.98
C PHE A 63 -25.49 3.50 -11.45
N ILE A 64 -25.75 3.27 -12.75
CA ILE A 64 -27.09 3.41 -13.33
C ILE A 64 -28.00 2.26 -12.86
N GLY A 65 -27.46 1.06 -12.67
CA GLY A 65 -28.18 -0.11 -12.17
C GLY A 65 -28.59 0.00 -10.71
N GLU A 66 -28.00 0.91 -9.92
CA GLU A 66 -28.36 1.10 -8.52
C GLU A 66 -29.72 1.79 -8.39
N PRO A 67 -30.72 1.20 -7.68
CA PRO A 67 -32.05 1.76 -7.53
C PRO A 67 -32.06 3.17 -6.90
N LYS A 68 -31.23 3.37 -5.88
CA LYS A 68 -30.99 4.66 -5.22
C LYS A 68 -29.54 5.06 -5.42
N LYS A 69 -29.31 6.09 -6.25
CA LYS A 69 -27.97 6.56 -6.62
C LYS A 69 -27.07 6.90 -5.42
N LEU A 70 -27.64 7.40 -4.34
CA LEU A 70 -26.92 7.68 -3.10
C LEU A 70 -26.38 6.42 -2.43
N ASN A 71 -27.00 5.24 -2.64
CA ASN A 71 -26.51 3.98 -2.07
C ASN A 71 -25.21 3.51 -2.75
N PHE A 72 -24.99 3.90 -3.99
CA PHE A 72 -23.72 3.64 -4.67
C PHE A 72 -22.53 4.22 -3.89
N PHE A 73 -22.65 5.45 -3.42
CA PHE A 73 -21.61 6.14 -2.65
C PHE A 73 -21.55 5.73 -1.17
N LYS A 74 -22.50 4.95 -0.67
CA LYS A 74 -22.43 4.37 0.68
C LYS A 74 -21.52 3.14 0.73
N SER A 75 -21.28 2.49 -0.40
CA SER A 75 -20.34 1.37 -0.48
C SER A 75 -18.92 1.89 -0.67
N GLY A 76 -18.03 1.64 0.32
CA GLY A 76 -16.62 1.98 0.22
C GLY A 76 -15.93 1.32 -0.99
N TRP A 77 -16.37 0.13 -1.38
CA TRP A 77 -15.84 -0.60 -2.55
C TRP A 77 -16.20 0.09 -3.88
N ASN A 78 -17.42 0.62 -4.00
CA ASN A 78 -17.81 1.37 -5.19
C ASN A 78 -17.03 2.69 -5.31
N ILE A 79 -16.80 3.37 -4.18
CA ILE A 79 -15.96 4.58 -4.13
C ILE A 79 -14.53 4.25 -4.54
N PHE A 80 -13.96 3.17 -3.99
CA PHE A 80 -12.62 2.70 -4.30
C PHE A 80 -12.45 2.41 -5.80
N ASP A 81 -13.36 1.62 -6.39
CA ASP A 81 -13.34 1.32 -7.83
C ASP A 81 -13.46 2.58 -8.69
N THR A 82 -14.35 3.50 -8.29
CA THR A 82 -14.55 4.76 -9.00
C THR A 82 -13.30 5.64 -8.97
N LEU A 83 -12.66 5.77 -7.81
CA LEU A 83 -11.42 6.54 -7.66
C LEU A 83 -10.30 5.98 -8.53
N ILE A 84 -10.12 4.66 -8.56
CA ILE A 84 -9.10 4.01 -9.40
C ILE A 84 -9.35 4.32 -10.89
N VAL A 85 -10.60 4.28 -11.34
CA VAL A 85 -10.92 4.56 -12.75
C VAL A 85 -10.75 6.05 -13.05
N LEU A 86 -11.17 6.96 -12.16
CA LEU A 86 -10.97 8.40 -12.33
C LEU A 86 -9.48 8.77 -12.43
N ILE A 87 -8.64 8.20 -11.54
CA ILE A 87 -7.18 8.38 -11.61
C ILE A 87 -6.64 7.87 -12.96
N SER A 88 -7.21 6.79 -13.48
CA SER A 88 -6.79 6.20 -14.75
C SER A 88 -7.14 7.04 -15.98
N LEU A 89 -8.10 7.93 -15.86
CA LEU A 89 -8.51 8.85 -16.94
C LEU A 89 -7.62 10.10 -17.02
N ILE A 90 -6.79 10.36 -16.02
CA ILE A 90 -5.89 11.53 -16.04
C ILE A 90 -4.90 11.34 -17.19
N PRO A 91 -4.87 12.27 -18.18
CA PRO A 91 -3.91 12.20 -19.27
C PRO A 91 -2.51 12.45 -18.70
N ILE A 92 -1.59 11.52 -18.94
CA ILE A 92 -0.22 11.59 -18.42
C ILE A 92 0.69 12.03 -19.57
N PRO A 93 1.27 13.24 -19.51
CA PRO A 93 2.32 13.65 -20.43
C PRO A 93 3.53 12.71 -20.34
N ASN A 94 4.23 12.51 -21.47
CA ASN A 94 5.37 11.59 -21.55
C ASN A 94 6.64 12.06 -20.79
N ASN A 95 6.55 13.12 -19.99
CA ASN A 95 7.69 13.67 -19.26
C ASN A 95 7.98 12.83 -17.99
N SER A 96 9.26 12.75 -17.62
CA SER A 96 9.75 12.01 -16.44
C SER A 96 9.10 12.42 -15.10
N SER A 97 8.64 13.67 -14.99
CA SER A 97 7.99 14.21 -13.79
C SER A 97 6.65 13.52 -13.43
N PHE A 98 6.06 12.75 -14.36
CA PHE A 98 4.77 12.08 -14.16
C PHE A 98 4.87 10.58 -13.92
N LEU A 99 6.05 10.09 -13.52
CA LEU A 99 6.25 8.67 -13.17
C LEU A 99 5.25 8.19 -12.11
N LEU A 100 4.96 9.01 -11.11
CA LEU A 100 4.00 8.68 -10.06
C LEU A 100 2.59 8.42 -10.61
N LEU A 101 2.11 9.24 -11.54
CA LEU A 101 0.80 9.03 -12.17
C LEU A 101 0.77 7.75 -13.00
N ARG A 102 1.90 7.38 -13.63
CA ARG A 102 2.02 6.10 -14.34
C ARG A 102 1.95 4.93 -13.37
N LEU A 103 2.59 5.02 -12.20
CA LEU A 103 2.50 4.02 -11.14
C LEU A 103 1.06 3.86 -10.62
N LEU A 104 0.29 4.96 -10.54
CA LEU A 104 -1.11 4.89 -10.09
C LEU A 104 -1.99 4.01 -11.01
N ARG A 105 -1.61 3.82 -12.27
CA ARG A 105 -2.32 2.88 -13.17
C ARG A 105 -2.21 1.42 -12.70
N VAL A 106 -1.11 1.06 -12.00
CA VAL A 106 -0.93 -0.30 -11.44
C VAL A 106 -2.04 -0.62 -10.44
N PHE A 107 -2.54 0.39 -9.71
CA PHE A 107 -3.63 0.19 -8.74
C PHE A 107 -4.95 -0.30 -9.35
N ARG A 108 -5.11 -0.23 -10.68
CA ARG A 108 -6.28 -0.86 -11.35
C ARG A 108 -6.39 -2.35 -11.07
N VAL A 109 -5.25 -3.04 -10.86
CA VAL A 109 -5.22 -4.46 -10.52
C VAL A 109 -5.86 -4.72 -9.16
N LEU A 110 -5.78 -3.77 -8.23
CA LEU A 110 -6.41 -3.89 -6.90
C LEU A 110 -7.95 -4.00 -6.97
N ARG A 111 -8.56 -3.65 -8.09
CA ARG A 111 -10.00 -3.83 -8.31
C ARG A 111 -10.43 -5.30 -8.22
N ILE A 112 -9.51 -6.26 -8.38
CA ILE A 112 -9.78 -7.68 -8.19
C ILE A 112 -10.33 -7.94 -6.78
N ILE A 113 -9.91 -7.16 -5.78
CA ILE A 113 -10.34 -7.27 -4.40
C ILE A 113 -11.83 -6.93 -4.24
N SER A 114 -12.30 -5.89 -4.94
CA SER A 114 -13.70 -5.46 -4.87
C SER A 114 -14.66 -6.39 -5.63
N VAL A 115 -14.14 -7.15 -6.60
CA VAL A 115 -14.94 -8.04 -7.45
C VAL A 115 -15.05 -9.45 -6.86
N ILE A 116 -13.97 -9.97 -6.24
CA ILE A 116 -13.95 -11.31 -5.64
C ILE A 116 -14.43 -11.24 -4.19
N PRO A 117 -15.61 -11.88 -3.86
CA PRO A 117 -16.21 -11.75 -2.52
C PRO A 117 -15.31 -12.27 -1.41
N GLU A 118 -14.51 -13.30 -1.65
CA GLU A 118 -13.60 -13.90 -0.68
C GLU A 118 -12.47 -12.93 -0.33
N LEU A 119 -11.86 -12.27 -1.33
CA LEU A 119 -10.83 -11.26 -1.10
C LEU A 119 -11.39 -10.05 -0.36
N LYS A 120 -12.60 -9.63 -0.71
CA LYS A 120 -13.30 -8.56 -0.03
C LYS A 120 -13.47 -8.84 1.46
N LYS A 121 -13.94 -10.04 1.84
CA LYS A 121 -14.08 -10.47 3.24
C LYS A 121 -12.75 -10.46 3.98
N ILE A 122 -11.67 -10.92 3.35
CA ILE A 122 -10.32 -10.90 3.95
C ILE A 122 -9.88 -9.47 4.23
N ILE A 123 -10.03 -8.56 3.28
CA ILE A 123 -9.66 -7.15 3.48
C ILE A 123 -10.54 -6.49 4.55
N GLU A 124 -11.84 -6.74 4.57
CA GLU A 124 -12.74 -6.22 5.60
C GLU A 124 -12.36 -6.73 7.01
N ALA A 125 -11.98 -8.00 7.14
CA ALA A 125 -11.45 -8.56 8.39
C ALA A 125 -10.14 -7.90 8.82
N LEU A 126 -9.20 -7.71 7.88
CA LEU A 126 -7.95 -6.99 8.15
C LEU A 126 -8.21 -5.55 8.60
N LEU A 127 -9.08 -4.81 7.90
CA LEU A 127 -9.42 -3.44 8.25
C LEU A 127 -10.12 -3.34 9.63
N SER A 128 -10.90 -4.34 10.01
CA SER A 128 -11.54 -4.38 11.32
C SER A 128 -10.54 -4.51 12.47
N SER A 129 -9.40 -5.17 12.25
CA SER A 129 -8.33 -5.34 13.25
C SER A 129 -7.38 -4.14 13.33
N VAL A 130 -7.39 -3.24 12.33
CA VAL A 130 -6.48 -2.07 12.25
C VAL A 130 -6.53 -1.20 13.51
N LYS A 131 -7.71 -1.03 14.13
CA LYS A 131 -7.84 -0.20 15.33
C LYS A 131 -6.93 -0.66 16.48
N ARG A 132 -6.85 -1.97 16.73
CA ARG A 132 -5.97 -2.52 17.79
C ARG A 132 -4.50 -2.36 17.43
N VAL A 133 -4.15 -2.72 16.19
CA VAL A 133 -2.79 -2.60 15.66
C VAL A 133 -2.33 -1.14 15.68
N PHE A 134 -3.22 -0.20 15.37
CA PHE A 134 -2.91 1.23 15.37
C PHE A 134 -2.45 1.74 16.75
N TYR A 135 -3.16 1.38 17.84
CA TYR A 135 -2.76 1.83 19.17
C TYR A 135 -1.42 1.25 19.62
N VAL A 136 -1.15 -0.02 19.30
CA VAL A 136 0.16 -0.63 19.59
C VAL A 136 1.25 0.00 18.71
N GLY A 137 0.96 0.23 17.44
CA GLY A 137 1.88 0.93 16.53
C GLY A 137 2.19 2.36 17.00
N LEU A 138 1.18 3.09 17.51
CA LEU A 138 1.37 4.41 18.08
C LEU A 138 2.27 4.35 19.34
N LEU A 139 2.06 3.37 20.22
CA LEU A 139 2.91 3.19 21.40
C LEU A 139 4.35 2.87 20.98
N LEU A 140 4.55 1.95 20.04
CA LEU A 140 5.87 1.65 19.49
C LEU A 140 6.53 2.87 18.85
N PHE A 141 5.77 3.69 18.13
CA PHE A 141 6.27 4.93 17.56
C PHE A 141 6.74 5.92 18.63
N ILE A 142 5.99 6.06 19.73
CA ILE A 142 6.38 6.93 20.85
C ILE A 142 7.67 6.43 21.50
N ILE A 143 7.78 5.12 21.76
CA ILE A 143 8.99 4.51 22.33
C ILE A 143 10.17 4.74 21.37
N LEU A 144 10.00 4.47 20.08
CA LEU A 144 11.00 4.69 19.05
C LEU A 144 11.47 6.14 19.01
N TYR A 145 10.55 7.10 19.05
CA TYR A 145 10.86 8.53 19.03
C TYR A 145 11.66 8.97 20.28
N ILE A 146 11.26 8.50 21.47
CA ILE A 146 11.97 8.82 22.72
C ILE A 146 13.40 8.28 22.66
N TYR A 147 13.56 6.99 22.31
CA TYR A 147 14.89 6.39 22.20
C TYR A 147 15.72 7.05 21.08
N ALA A 148 15.12 7.37 19.92
CA ALA A 148 15.82 8.06 18.85
C ALA A 148 16.34 9.44 19.29
N THR A 149 15.54 10.18 20.04
CA THR A 149 15.94 11.48 20.58
C THR A 149 17.10 11.32 21.57
N ILE A 150 17.01 10.37 22.50
CA ILE A 150 18.08 10.07 23.44
C ILE A 150 19.35 9.62 22.69
N GLY A 151 19.22 8.71 21.72
CA GLY A 151 20.33 8.21 20.91
C GLY A 151 21.01 9.31 20.09
N SER A 152 20.23 10.22 19.48
CA SER A 152 20.77 11.37 18.77
C SER A 152 21.57 12.29 19.70
N ILE A 153 21.07 12.57 20.91
CA ILE A 153 21.79 13.41 21.89
C ILE A 153 23.09 12.75 22.35
N LEU A 154 23.08 11.44 22.58
CA LEU A 154 24.22 10.70 23.15
C LEU A 154 25.30 10.34 22.12
N PHE A 155 24.90 9.99 20.89
CA PHE A 155 25.77 9.32 19.93
C PHE A 155 26.06 10.11 18.65
N SER A 156 25.41 11.26 18.44
CA SER A 156 25.55 12.06 17.20
C SER A 156 26.98 12.51 16.93
N THR A 157 27.77 12.79 17.96
CA THR A 157 29.16 13.23 17.83
C THR A 157 30.10 12.12 17.35
N ASN A 158 29.80 10.86 17.68
CA ASN A 158 30.66 9.71 17.37
C ASN A 158 30.29 9.04 16.04
N ILE A 159 28.99 8.91 15.76
CA ILE A 159 28.49 8.26 14.54
C ILE A 159 27.36 9.11 13.95
N PRO A 160 27.64 10.29 13.37
CA PRO A 160 26.63 11.19 12.83
C PRO A 160 25.82 10.59 11.70
N GLU A 161 26.38 9.63 10.95
CA GLU A 161 25.67 8.93 9.85
C GLU A 161 24.47 8.11 10.33
N ARG A 162 24.46 7.67 11.60
CA ARG A 162 23.38 6.86 12.18
C ARG A 162 22.59 7.58 13.27
N TRP A 163 23.14 8.66 13.85
CA TRP A 163 22.62 9.32 15.04
C TRP A 163 22.61 10.86 14.93
N GLY A 164 22.97 11.42 13.74
CA GLY A 164 23.15 12.87 13.56
C GLY A 164 21.92 13.70 13.86
N ASP A 165 20.73 13.17 13.57
CA ASP A 165 19.45 13.77 13.91
C ASP A 165 18.43 12.71 14.31
N VAL A 166 17.28 13.15 14.82
CA VAL A 166 16.22 12.25 15.30
C VAL A 166 15.65 11.38 14.17
N GLY A 167 15.54 11.90 12.93
CA GLY A 167 15.02 11.16 11.79
C GLY A 167 15.94 10.00 11.41
N VAL A 168 17.24 10.25 11.31
CA VAL A 168 18.26 9.22 11.04
C VAL A 168 18.32 8.19 12.17
N ALA A 169 18.26 8.66 13.43
CA ALA A 169 18.24 7.80 14.61
C ALA A 169 16.99 6.91 14.65
N MET A 170 15.82 7.41 14.23
CA MET A 170 14.61 6.59 14.09
C MET A 170 14.76 5.47 13.08
N ILE A 171 15.34 5.74 11.91
CA ILE A 171 15.60 4.73 10.88
C ILE A 171 16.55 3.66 11.43
N THR A 172 17.61 4.08 12.12
CA THR A 172 18.59 3.18 12.77
C THR A 172 17.92 2.31 13.83
N LEU A 173 17.08 2.88 14.70
CA LEU A 173 16.36 2.12 15.72
C LEU A 173 15.24 1.25 15.13
N PHE A 174 14.65 1.65 14.01
CA PHE A 174 13.73 0.77 13.28
C PHE A 174 14.42 -0.50 12.77
N GLN A 175 15.67 -0.39 12.32
CA GLN A 175 16.50 -1.55 11.99
C GLN A 175 16.74 -2.43 13.24
N VAL A 176 17.04 -1.83 14.38
CA VAL A 176 17.21 -2.54 15.67
C VAL A 176 15.90 -3.21 16.11
N LEU A 177 14.77 -2.53 15.97
CA LEU A 177 13.43 -3.05 16.29
C LEU A 177 13.10 -4.34 15.50
N THR A 178 13.51 -4.40 14.25
CA THR A 178 13.35 -5.60 13.40
C THR A 178 14.40 -6.68 13.67
N LEU A 179 15.27 -6.48 14.63
CA LEU A 179 16.43 -7.35 14.96
C LEU A 179 17.37 -7.59 13.77
N SER A 180 17.34 -6.70 12.77
CA SER A 180 18.18 -6.81 11.57
C SER A 180 19.57 -6.24 11.84
N SER A 181 20.54 -7.11 12.00
CA SER A 181 21.96 -6.73 12.23
C SER A 181 22.15 -5.67 13.32
N TRP A 182 21.33 -5.74 14.38
CA TRP A 182 21.33 -4.76 15.47
C TRP A 182 22.68 -4.68 16.19
N GLU A 183 23.41 -5.78 16.24
CA GLU A 183 24.75 -5.85 16.80
C GLU A 183 25.74 -4.95 16.03
N GLN A 184 25.61 -4.81 14.72
CA GLN A 184 26.45 -3.91 13.90
C GLN A 184 26.15 -2.43 14.16
N VAL A 185 25.00 -2.13 14.74
CA VAL A 185 24.64 -0.77 15.19
C VAL A 185 25.22 -0.51 16.58
N MET A 186 25.22 -1.53 17.46
CA MET A 186 25.65 -1.43 18.85
C MET A 186 27.18 -1.47 18.99
N LEU A 187 27.86 -2.41 18.30
CA LEU A 187 29.30 -2.68 18.51
C LEU A 187 30.18 -1.43 18.35
N PRO A 188 30.02 -0.59 17.31
CA PRO A 188 30.85 0.61 17.18
C PRO A 188 30.67 1.61 18.31
N LEU A 189 29.51 1.62 18.97
CA LEU A 189 29.23 2.47 20.12
C LEU A 189 29.77 1.88 21.42
N GLN A 190 29.84 0.57 21.53
CA GLN A 190 30.35 -0.11 22.71
C GLN A 190 31.87 0.13 22.89
N ASP A 191 32.60 0.35 21.79
CA ASP A 191 34.03 0.71 21.84
C ASP A 191 34.25 2.09 22.49
N VAL A 192 33.25 2.98 22.42
CA VAL A 192 33.32 4.34 23.02
C VAL A 192 32.59 4.39 24.35
N TYR A 193 31.45 3.71 24.44
CA TYR A 193 30.54 3.73 25.59
C TYR A 193 30.31 2.31 26.10
N TRP A 194 31.03 1.87 27.13
CA TRP A 194 30.89 0.54 27.72
C TRP A 194 29.44 0.16 28.10
N TRP A 195 28.59 1.14 28.38
CA TRP A 195 27.20 0.98 28.77
C TRP A 195 26.22 1.00 27.58
N ALA A 196 26.69 1.16 26.33
CA ALA A 196 25.81 1.25 25.14
C ALA A 196 24.87 0.03 25.01
N TRP A 197 25.35 -1.17 25.41
CA TRP A 197 24.54 -2.37 25.41
C TRP A 197 23.24 -2.23 26.24
N ILE A 198 23.25 -1.48 27.36
CA ILE A 198 22.07 -1.27 28.20
C ILE A 198 21.01 -0.51 27.43
N TYR A 199 21.39 0.52 26.67
CA TYR A 199 20.49 1.29 25.83
C TYR A 199 19.80 0.39 24.77
N PHE A 200 20.55 -0.43 24.04
CA PHE A 200 19.99 -1.30 23.02
C PHE A 200 19.15 -2.43 23.60
N PHE A 201 19.60 -3.10 24.66
CA PHE A 201 18.85 -4.15 25.31
C PHE A 201 17.55 -3.64 25.92
N SER A 202 17.56 -2.49 26.58
CA SER A 202 16.33 -1.90 27.12
C SER A 202 15.33 -1.57 26.02
N PHE A 203 15.78 -1.03 24.90
CA PHE A 203 14.94 -0.76 23.73
C PHE A 203 14.31 -2.04 23.18
N ILE A 204 15.13 -3.08 22.93
CA ILE A 204 14.68 -4.37 22.38
C ILE A 204 13.68 -5.03 23.31
N ILE A 205 13.94 -5.05 24.64
CA ILE A 205 13.04 -5.67 25.61
C ILE A 205 11.70 -4.93 25.66
N ILE A 206 11.70 -3.60 25.76
CA ILE A 206 10.47 -2.80 25.83
C ILE A 206 9.65 -2.97 24.54
N CYS A 207 10.29 -2.88 23.38
CA CYS A 207 9.61 -3.09 22.10
C CYS A 207 9.12 -4.53 21.95
N GLY A 208 9.92 -5.53 22.35
CA GLY A 208 9.56 -6.94 22.32
C GLY A 208 8.33 -7.26 23.18
N ILE A 209 8.29 -6.76 24.42
CA ILE A 209 7.12 -6.90 25.30
C ILE A 209 5.89 -6.22 24.68
N THR A 210 6.05 -5.03 24.09
CA THR A 210 4.96 -4.31 23.44
C THR A 210 4.42 -5.09 22.24
N MET A 211 5.28 -5.72 21.44
CA MET A 211 4.88 -6.56 20.31
C MET A 211 4.21 -7.87 20.77
N LEU A 212 4.71 -8.50 21.84
CA LEU A 212 4.10 -9.71 22.37
C LEU A 212 2.67 -9.46 22.87
N ASN A 213 2.40 -8.32 23.49
CA ASN A 213 1.06 -7.92 23.92
C ASN A 213 0.08 -7.76 22.73
N LEU A 214 0.56 -7.58 21.49
CA LEU A 214 -0.28 -7.57 20.31
C LEU A 214 -0.69 -8.98 19.86
N LEU A 215 0.17 -9.99 20.12
CA LEU A 215 -0.06 -11.37 19.71
C LEU A 215 -1.02 -12.11 20.66
N ILE A 216 -1.09 -11.71 21.92
CA ILE A 216 -1.98 -12.26 22.95
C ILE A 216 -3.34 -11.53 22.92
#